data_00f2430bfd6373cbd3d467deeefc00db
#
_entry.id   00f2430bfd6373cbd3d467deeefc00db
#
_cell.length_a   1.000
_cell.length_b   1.000
_cell.length_c   1.000
_cell.angle_alpha   90.00
_cell.angle_beta   90.00
_cell.angle_gamma   90.00
#
_symmetry.space_group_name_H-M   'P 1'
#
loop_
_entity.id
_entity.type
_entity.pdbx_description
1 polymer ?
#
loop_
_entity_poly.entity_id
_entity_poly.type
_entity_poly.pdbx_seq_one_letter_code
_entity_poly.pdbx_strand_id
1 'polypeptide(L)'
;NGEAFSLYHEAGHAIVGWFSENASPLLKVTIVPRTSGALGFAQYLPKELNLHTKEQIMDMMCMTLGGRAAEELTFGNVTTGASDDLNKVTQMAYSMVKIYGMCDRIGNVSFPPNEGQMEFDKPYSDSLAQIMDEEARKLVDEAYERTKQLLIEHSDDLIGVAEKLLERETINQDDVIAIVGERPFDNADNYQGKHGGGGWCHY
;
A
#
# COMPACT_ATOMS: atom_id res chain seq x y z
N ASN A 1 -21.40 4.13 -12.84
CA ASN A 1 -20.97 5.51 -12.81
C ASN A 1 -19.55 5.61 -12.31
N GLY A 2 -18.65 6.29 -13.03
CA GLY A 2 -17.21 6.38 -12.71
C GLY A 2 -16.93 6.92 -11.31
N GLU A 3 -17.77 7.80 -10.81
CA GLU A 3 -17.67 8.38 -9.47
C GLU A 3 -17.80 7.33 -8.36
N ALA A 4 -18.71 6.36 -8.48
CA ALA A 4 -18.86 5.28 -7.51
C ALA A 4 -17.61 4.40 -7.44
N PHE A 5 -16.96 4.12 -8.57
CA PHE A 5 -15.69 3.39 -8.59
C PHE A 5 -14.60 4.16 -7.85
N SER A 6 -14.48 5.48 -8.08
CA SER A 6 -13.49 6.31 -7.38
C SER A 6 -13.72 6.35 -5.86
N LEU A 7 -14.98 6.45 -5.41
CA LEU A 7 -15.34 6.41 -4.00
C LEU A 7 -14.87 5.15 -3.31
N TYR A 8 -15.21 3.99 -3.85
CA TYR A 8 -14.82 2.70 -3.27
C TYR A 8 -13.33 2.41 -3.42
N HIS A 9 -12.71 2.87 -4.49
CA HIS A 9 -11.26 2.80 -4.69
C HIS A 9 -10.50 3.51 -3.55
N GLU A 10 -10.82 4.77 -3.30
CA GLU A 10 -10.17 5.55 -2.23
C GLU A 10 -10.54 5.03 -0.83
N ALA A 11 -11.79 4.60 -0.63
CA ALA A 11 -12.20 3.94 0.62
C ALA A 11 -11.43 2.63 0.85
N GLY A 12 -11.16 1.86 -0.20
CA GLY A 12 -10.35 0.64 -0.13
C GLY A 12 -8.93 0.89 0.37
N HIS A 13 -8.25 1.88 -0.17
CA HIS A 13 -6.94 2.30 0.32
C HIS A 13 -6.98 2.71 1.80
N ALA A 14 -8.00 3.48 2.19
CA ALA A 14 -8.16 3.96 3.55
C ALA A 14 -8.37 2.80 4.54
N ILE A 15 -9.28 1.87 4.26
CA ILE A 15 -9.59 0.73 5.13
C ILE A 15 -8.40 -0.22 5.24
N VAL A 16 -7.77 -0.59 4.13
CA VAL A 16 -6.60 -1.48 4.17
C VAL A 16 -5.45 -0.84 4.94
N GLY A 17 -5.17 0.44 4.71
CA GLY A 17 -4.15 1.16 5.48
C GLY A 17 -4.49 1.29 6.96
N TRP A 18 -5.78 1.43 7.33
CA TRP A 18 -6.22 1.52 8.72
C TRP A 18 -5.98 0.24 9.51
N PHE A 19 -6.28 -0.90 8.90
CA PHE A 19 -6.16 -2.21 9.53
C PHE A 19 -4.85 -2.96 9.22
N SER A 20 -3.88 -2.31 8.58
CA SER A 20 -2.51 -2.84 8.38
C SER A 20 -1.56 -2.24 9.42
N GLU A 21 -0.87 -3.10 10.19
CA GLU A 21 -0.01 -2.68 11.31
C GLU A 21 1.11 -1.75 10.85
N ASN A 22 1.76 -2.10 9.75
CA ASN A 22 2.94 -1.38 9.27
C ASN A 22 2.61 -0.26 8.27
N ALA A 23 1.34 -0.08 7.90
CA ALA A 23 0.94 1.02 7.04
C ALA A 23 1.09 2.38 7.74
N SER A 24 1.36 3.42 6.97
CA SER A 24 1.41 4.78 7.49
C SER A 24 0.03 5.25 7.94
N PRO A 25 -0.08 5.99 9.06
CA PRO A 25 -1.36 6.54 9.52
C PRO A 25 -2.00 7.42 8.45
N LEU A 26 -3.31 7.23 8.25
CA LEU A 26 -4.10 8.03 7.34
C LEU A 26 -4.30 9.44 7.90
N LEU A 27 -4.06 10.47 7.10
CA LEU A 27 -4.34 11.85 7.44
C LEU A 27 -5.65 12.33 6.79
N LYS A 28 -5.84 12.01 5.51
CA LYS A 28 -6.92 12.55 4.71
C LYS A 28 -7.19 11.71 3.47
N VAL A 29 -8.46 11.57 3.11
CA VAL A 29 -8.90 10.98 1.83
C VAL A 29 -9.78 11.97 1.11
N THR A 30 -9.65 12.11 -0.20
CA THR A 30 -10.47 12.99 -1.03
C THR A 30 -10.75 12.36 -2.39
N ILE A 31 -11.94 12.61 -2.90
CA ILE A 31 -12.37 12.24 -4.25
C ILE A 31 -12.40 13.46 -5.20
N VAL A 32 -11.96 14.62 -4.72
CA VAL A 32 -11.89 15.83 -5.55
C VAL A 32 -10.79 15.64 -6.60
N PRO A 33 -11.15 15.69 -7.91
CA PRO A 33 -10.18 15.50 -8.98
C PRO A 33 -9.06 16.55 -8.93
N ARG A 34 -7.83 16.11 -9.17
CA ARG A 34 -6.69 17.02 -9.32
C ARG A 34 -6.43 17.34 -10.79
N THR A 35 -5.78 18.46 -11.03
CA THR A 35 -5.32 18.90 -12.36
C THR A 35 -4.36 17.88 -13.03
N SER A 36 -3.78 16.97 -12.24
CA SER A 36 -2.92 15.87 -12.71
C SER A 36 -3.68 14.65 -13.27
N GLY A 37 -5.02 14.70 -13.30
CA GLY A 37 -5.85 13.60 -13.81
C GLY A 37 -6.20 12.51 -12.82
N ALA A 38 -5.70 12.56 -11.57
CA ALA A 38 -6.12 11.65 -10.50
C ALA A 38 -7.55 11.97 -10.07
N LEU A 39 -8.41 10.94 -9.98
CA LEU A 39 -9.83 11.05 -9.62
C LEU A 39 -10.06 11.09 -8.11
N GLY A 40 -9.02 10.77 -7.32
CA GLY A 40 -9.03 10.77 -5.87
C GLY A 40 -7.61 10.75 -5.31
N PHE A 41 -7.49 10.79 -3.99
CA PHE A 41 -6.20 10.82 -3.33
C PHE A 41 -6.32 10.55 -1.83
N ALA A 42 -5.53 9.62 -1.34
CA ALA A 42 -5.31 9.39 0.09
C ALA A 42 -3.94 9.93 0.52
N GLN A 43 -3.92 10.69 1.60
CA GLN A 43 -2.69 11.24 2.19
C GLN A 43 -2.39 10.51 3.49
N TYR A 44 -1.15 10.06 3.62
CA TYR A 44 -0.66 9.36 4.79
C TYR A 44 0.47 10.16 5.46
N LEU A 45 0.61 9.97 6.77
CA LEU A 45 1.76 10.51 7.51
C LEU A 45 3.01 9.71 7.15
N PRO A 46 4.05 10.34 6.57
CA PRO A 46 5.28 9.62 6.25
C PRO A 46 5.90 9.03 7.53
N LYS A 47 6.13 7.73 7.56
CA LYS A 47 7.00 7.11 8.56
C LYS A 47 8.45 7.27 8.06
N GLU A 48 9.28 7.97 8.82
CA GLU A 48 10.73 8.04 8.55
C GLU A 48 11.41 6.71 8.91
N LEU A 49 11.14 5.67 8.12
CA LEU A 49 11.82 4.39 8.22
C LEU A 49 12.86 4.29 7.11
N ASN A 50 14.12 4.30 7.49
CA ASN A 50 15.24 4.10 6.55
C ASN A 50 15.40 2.63 6.12
N LEU A 51 14.76 1.71 6.85
CA LEU A 51 14.82 0.26 6.61
C LEU A 51 13.41 -0.33 6.70
N HIS A 52 13.09 -1.23 5.77
CA HIS A 52 11.83 -1.94 5.75
C HIS A 52 12.05 -3.45 5.84
N THR A 53 11.26 -4.12 6.66
CA THR A 53 11.17 -5.58 6.68
C THR A 53 10.29 -6.10 5.54
N LYS A 54 10.37 -7.40 5.25
CA LYS A 54 9.50 -8.06 4.27
C LYS A 54 8.02 -7.83 4.57
N GLU A 55 7.60 -7.96 5.83
CA GLU A 55 6.20 -7.74 6.25
C GLU A 55 5.77 -6.28 6.08
N GLN A 56 6.65 -5.33 6.35
CA GLN A 56 6.34 -3.91 6.12
C GLN A 56 6.10 -3.60 4.64
N ILE A 57 6.92 -4.17 3.75
CA ILE A 57 6.71 -4.01 2.31
C ILE A 57 5.42 -4.72 1.87
N MET A 58 5.11 -5.89 2.42
CA MET A 58 3.87 -6.61 2.14
C MET A 58 2.64 -5.78 2.55
N ASP A 59 2.64 -5.18 3.74
CA ASP A 59 1.55 -4.30 4.18
C ASP A 59 1.40 -3.06 3.27
N MET A 60 2.52 -2.49 2.79
CA MET A 60 2.49 -1.41 1.81
C MET A 60 1.88 -1.86 0.47
N MET A 61 2.21 -3.08 0.01
CA MET A 61 1.61 -3.66 -1.19
C MET A 61 0.10 -3.88 -1.01
N CYS A 62 -0.32 -4.43 0.13
CA CYS A 62 -1.74 -4.61 0.46
C CYS A 62 -2.49 -3.28 0.43
N MET A 63 -1.96 -2.25 1.11
CA MET A 63 -2.56 -0.91 1.12
C MET A 63 -2.67 -0.32 -0.30
N THR A 64 -1.65 -0.49 -1.12
CA THR A 64 -1.62 0.00 -2.50
C THR A 64 -2.63 -0.75 -3.39
N LEU A 65 -2.89 -2.04 -3.11
CA LEU A 65 -3.90 -2.84 -3.83
C LEU A 65 -5.33 -2.62 -3.33
N GLY A 66 -5.52 -1.88 -2.23
CA GLY A 66 -6.81 -1.66 -1.58
C GLY A 66 -7.88 -1.13 -2.51
N GLY A 67 -7.55 -0.14 -3.34
CA GLY A 67 -8.50 0.43 -4.31
C GLY A 67 -8.98 -0.58 -5.34
N ARG A 68 -8.06 -1.33 -5.95
CA ARG A 68 -8.36 -2.38 -6.94
C ARG A 68 -9.23 -3.49 -6.36
N ALA A 69 -8.90 -3.95 -5.15
CA ALA A 69 -9.64 -5.00 -4.47
C ALA A 69 -11.05 -4.53 -4.08
N ALA A 70 -11.20 -3.29 -3.62
CA ALA A 70 -12.50 -2.71 -3.30
C ALA A 70 -13.41 -2.60 -4.53
N GLU A 71 -12.88 -2.20 -5.69
CA GLU A 71 -13.64 -2.20 -6.95
C GLU A 71 -14.15 -3.60 -7.29
N GLU A 72 -13.28 -4.62 -7.26
CA GLU A 72 -13.64 -6.00 -7.59
C GLU A 72 -14.71 -6.54 -6.65
N LEU A 73 -14.56 -6.37 -5.34
CA LEU A 73 -15.48 -6.87 -4.33
C LEU A 73 -16.85 -6.19 -4.39
N THR A 74 -16.88 -4.88 -4.67
CA THR A 74 -18.12 -4.09 -4.66
C THR A 74 -18.89 -4.21 -5.96
N PHE A 75 -18.21 -4.20 -7.10
CA PHE A 75 -18.85 -4.11 -8.42
C PHE A 75 -18.68 -5.36 -9.26
N GLY A 76 -17.86 -6.33 -8.84
CA GLY A 76 -17.50 -7.51 -9.65
C GLY A 76 -16.68 -7.16 -10.91
N ASN A 77 -16.22 -5.92 -11.02
CA ASN A 77 -15.45 -5.38 -12.15
C ASN A 77 -14.37 -4.46 -11.62
N VAL A 78 -13.36 -4.24 -12.46
CA VAL A 78 -12.21 -3.41 -12.15
C VAL A 78 -12.01 -2.37 -13.25
N THR A 79 -11.47 -1.21 -12.87
CA THR A 79 -11.22 -0.10 -13.80
C THR A 79 -9.73 0.09 -14.09
N THR A 80 -9.43 0.98 -15.02
CA THR A 80 -8.06 1.43 -15.30
C THR A 80 -7.51 2.36 -14.22
N GLY A 81 -8.32 2.78 -13.25
CA GLY A 81 -7.93 3.69 -12.17
C GLY A 81 -6.76 3.18 -11.33
N ALA A 82 -6.67 1.86 -11.16
CA ALA A 82 -5.58 1.23 -10.41
C ALA A 82 -4.24 1.07 -11.19
N SER A 83 -4.10 1.64 -12.38
CA SER A 83 -2.91 1.49 -13.21
C SER A 83 -1.62 1.90 -12.49
N ASP A 84 -1.65 3.02 -11.79
CA ASP A 84 -0.51 3.57 -11.04
C ASP A 84 -0.17 2.70 -9.82
N ASP A 85 -1.18 2.20 -9.13
CA ASP A 85 -1.03 1.33 -7.98
C ASP A 85 -0.45 -0.03 -8.36
N LEU A 86 -0.91 -0.61 -9.47
CA LEU A 86 -0.34 -1.84 -10.02
C LEU A 86 1.13 -1.66 -10.42
N ASN A 87 1.50 -0.51 -10.97
CA ASN A 87 2.89 -0.20 -11.27
C ASN A 87 3.75 -0.15 -10.00
N LYS A 88 3.29 0.57 -8.96
CA LYS A 88 3.98 0.64 -7.67
C LYS A 88 4.16 -0.73 -7.02
N VAL A 89 3.09 -1.53 -6.97
CA VAL A 89 3.14 -2.89 -6.40
C VAL A 89 4.10 -3.79 -7.17
N THR A 90 4.09 -3.72 -8.49
CA THR A 90 5.01 -4.46 -9.34
C THR A 90 6.47 -4.08 -9.03
N GLN A 91 6.76 -2.79 -8.90
CA GLN A 91 8.10 -2.30 -8.54
C GLN A 91 8.53 -2.79 -7.15
N MET A 92 7.63 -2.76 -6.15
CA MET A 92 7.91 -3.29 -4.80
C MET A 92 8.23 -4.79 -4.85
N ALA A 93 7.42 -5.59 -5.55
CA ALA A 93 7.64 -7.04 -5.68
C ALA A 93 8.98 -7.36 -6.35
N TYR A 94 9.30 -6.70 -7.45
CA TYR A 94 10.60 -6.89 -8.11
C TYR A 94 11.77 -6.39 -7.27
N SER A 95 11.61 -5.34 -6.48
CA SER A 95 12.66 -4.88 -5.56
C SER A 95 12.95 -5.90 -4.47
N MET A 96 11.91 -6.52 -3.89
CA MET A 96 12.07 -7.60 -2.90
C MET A 96 12.83 -8.79 -3.49
N VAL A 97 12.51 -9.15 -4.72
CA VAL A 97 13.05 -10.33 -5.41
C VAL A 97 14.47 -10.08 -5.95
N LYS A 98 14.69 -8.93 -6.59
CA LYS A 98 15.93 -8.63 -7.33
C LYS A 98 16.98 -7.88 -6.50
N ILE A 99 16.56 -7.04 -5.56
CA ILE A 99 17.45 -6.06 -4.92
C ILE A 99 17.68 -6.39 -3.45
N TYR A 100 16.62 -6.71 -2.70
CA TYR A 100 16.69 -6.80 -1.25
C TYR A 100 17.03 -8.20 -0.72
N GLY A 101 17.13 -9.22 -1.59
CA GLY A 101 17.41 -10.59 -1.17
C GLY A 101 16.30 -11.19 -0.30
N MET A 102 15.03 -10.76 -0.49
CA MET A 102 13.88 -11.18 0.33
C MET A 102 13.11 -12.36 -0.28
N CYS A 103 13.75 -13.12 -1.18
CA CYS A 103 13.16 -14.27 -1.86
C CYS A 103 14.07 -15.50 -1.68
N ASP A 104 13.59 -16.54 -1.00
CA ASP A 104 14.37 -17.72 -0.67
C ASP A 104 14.86 -18.51 -1.90
N ARG A 105 14.05 -18.54 -2.99
CA ARG A 105 14.42 -19.23 -4.24
C ARG A 105 15.59 -18.57 -4.96
N ILE A 106 15.83 -17.30 -4.72
CA ILE A 106 16.92 -16.52 -5.34
C ILE A 106 18.09 -16.39 -4.37
N GLY A 107 17.81 -16.26 -3.09
CA GLY A 107 18.82 -16.18 -2.03
C GLY A 107 19.33 -14.75 -1.80
N ASN A 108 20.45 -14.64 -1.10
CA ASN A 108 21.06 -13.39 -0.66
C ASN A 108 21.93 -12.77 -1.77
N VAL A 109 21.33 -12.50 -2.90
CA VAL A 109 21.98 -11.84 -4.05
C VAL A 109 21.21 -10.58 -4.43
N SER A 110 21.88 -9.63 -5.07
CA SER A 110 21.29 -8.35 -5.46
C SER A 110 21.66 -8.00 -6.89
N PHE A 111 20.65 -7.65 -7.68
CA PHE A 111 20.77 -7.24 -9.07
C PHE A 111 20.11 -5.86 -9.27
N PRO A 112 20.70 -4.78 -8.74
CA PRO A 112 20.14 -3.45 -8.89
C PRO A 112 20.15 -3.02 -10.37
N PRO A 113 19.23 -2.13 -10.79
CA PRO A 113 19.26 -1.53 -12.10
C PRO A 113 20.58 -0.78 -12.30
N ASN A 114 21.29 -1.03 -13.39
CA ASN A 114 22.48 -0.26 -13.74
C ASN A 114 22.08 0.94 -14.62
N GLU A 115 22.29 2.14 -14.12
CA GLU A 115 22.13 3.34 -14.92
C GLU A 115 23.16 3.32 -16.08
N GLY A 116 22.67 3.23 -17.31
CA GLY A 116 23.50 3.28 -18.52
C GLY A 116 23.81 1.93 -19.20
N GLN A 117 23.41 0.80 -18.66
CA GLN A 117 23.43 -0.48 -19.40
C GLN A 117 22.23 -0.58 -20.34
N MET A 118 22.50 -1.06 -21.55
CA MET A 118 21.42 -1.41 -22.48
C MET A 118 20.62 -2.58 -21.90
N GLU A 119 19.32 -2.59 -22.16
CA GLU A 119 18.35 -3.60 -21.69
C GLU A 119 18.73 -5.06 -22.01
N PHE A 120 19.71 -5.26 -22.89
CA PHE A 120 20.21 -6.56 -23.34
C PHE A 120 21.31 -7.16 -22.45
N ASP A 121 21.86 -6.43 -21.49
CA ASP A 121 22.99 -6.89 -20.68
C ASP A 121 22.56 -7.22 -19.25
N LYS A 122 21.72 -8.26 -19.13
CA LYS A 122 21.24 -8.74 -17.83
C LYS A 122 22.36 -9.48 -17.10
N PRO A 123 22.67 -9.15 -15.83
CA PRO A 123 23.71 -9.84 -15.04
C PRO A 123 23.29 -11.23 -14.54
N TYR A 124 22.20 -11.79 -15.05
CA TYR A 124 21.65 -13.09 -14.66
C TYR A 124 21.08 -13.83 -15.88
N SER A 125 20.99 -15.16 -15.77
CA SER A 125 20.48 -16.04 -16.83
C SER A 125 18.96 -15.88 -17.07
N ASP A 126 18.49 -16.31 -18.23
CA ASP A 126 17.06 -16.32 -18.54
C ASP A 126 16.26 -17.22 -17.59
N SER A 127 16.85 -18.33 -17.14
CA SER A 127 16.23 -19.22 -16.14
C SER A 127 16.05 -18.53 -14.79
N LEU A 128 17.02 -17.72 -14.37
CA LEU A 128 16.88 -16.93 -13.15
C LEU A 128 15.86 -15.79 -13.33
N ALA A 129 15.83 -15.15 -14.50
CA ALA A 129 14.80 -14.16 -14.82
C ALA A 129 13.39 -14.73 -14.70
N GLN A 130 13.16 -15.95 -15.21
CA GLN A 130 11.87 -16.61 -15.08
C GLN A 130 11.48 -16.85 -13.62
N ILE A 131 12.41 -17.30 -12.80
CA ILE A 131 12.17 -17.47 -11.35
C ILE A 131 11.82 -16.11 -10.68
N MET A 132 12.51 -15.04 -11.05
CA MET A 132 12.21 -13.70 -10.57
C MET A 132 10.79 -13.26 -10.93
N ASP A 133 10.35 -13.50 -12.17
CA ASP A 133 9.00 -13.16 -12.61
C ASP A 133 7.93 -13.98 -11.88
N GLU A 134 8.17 -15.28 -11.69
CA GLU A 134 7.28 -16.16 -10.92
C GLU A 134 7.13 -15.70 -9.45
N GLU A 135 8.24 -15.41 -8.78
CA GLU A 135 8.23 -14.99 -7.38
C GLU A 135 7.66 -13.58 -7.19
N ALA A 136 7.94 -12.63 -8.10
CA ALA A 136 7.33 -11.31 -8.05
C ALA A 136 5.82 -11.39 -8.22
N ARG A 137 5.33 -12.18 -9.17
CA ARG A 137 3.89 -12.43 -9.36
C ARG A 137 3.26 -13.06 -8.14
N LYS A 138 3.90 -14.07 -7.55
CA LYS A 138 3.42 -14.73 -6.33
C LYS A 138 3.27 -13.75 -5.16
N LEU A 139 4.22 -12.83 -4.96
CA LEU A 139 4.14 -11.79 -3.94
C LEU A 139 2.95 -10.85 -4.17
N VAL A 140 2.71 -10.45 -5.41
CA VAL A 140 1.56 -9.60 -5.76
C VAL A 140 0.24 -10.34 -5.53
N ASP A 141 0.14 -11.60 -5.95
CA ASP A 141 -1.05 -12.44 -5.77
C ASP A 141 -1.33 -12.65 -4.27
N GLU A 142 -0.29 -12.92 -3.45
CA GLU A 142 -0.41 -13.06 -1.99
C GLU A 142 -0.91 -11.76 -1.34
N ALA A 143 -0.32 -10.62 -1.71
CA ALA A 143 -0.76 -9.31 -1.22
C ALA A 143 -2.22 -9.02 -1.62
N TYR A 144 -2.60 -9.38 -2.84
CA TYR A 144 -3.96 -9.16 -3.33
C TYR A 144 -5.01 -10.00 -2.61
N GLU A 145 -4.75 -11.29 -2.40
CA GLU A 145 -5.65 -12.16 -1.64
C GLU A 145 -5.77 -11.72 -0.18
N ARG A 146 -4.66 -11.33 0.46
CA ARG A 146 -4.65 -10.77 1.82
C ARG A 146 -5.47 -9.49 1.91
N THR A 147 -5.37 -8.63 0.91
CA THR A 147 -6.15 -7.38 0.79
C THR A 147 -7.64 -7.66 0.65
N LYS A 148 -8.03 -8.59 -0.22
CA LYS A 148 -9.45 -8.98 -0.38
C LYS A 148 -10.03 -9.54 0.90
N GLN A 149 -9.29 -10.42 1.57
CA GLN A 149 -9.75 -11.01 2.84
C GLN A 149 -10.00 -9.91 3.88
N LEU A 150 -9.08 -8.97 4.04
CA LEU A 150 -9.22 -7.84 4.96
C LEU A 150 -10.45 -6.98 4.62
N LEU A 151 -10.68 -6.66 3.35
CA LEU A 151 -11.84 -5.88 2.93
C LEU A 151 -13.17 -6.64 3.09
N ILE A 152 -13.19 -7.96 2.99
CA ILE A 152 -14.36 -8.77 3.28
C ILE A 152 -14.69 -8.71 4.78
N GLU A 153 -13.69 -8.85 5.64
CA GLU A 153 -13.83 -8.75 7.10
C GLU A 153 -14.33 -7.36 7.55
N HIS A 154 -13.96 -6.31 6.81
CA HIS A 154 -14.31 -4.92 7.07
C HIS A 154 -15.26 -4.32 6.03
N SER A 155 -16.15 -5.13 5.48
CA SER A 155 -17.07 -4.70 4.40
C SER A 155 -18.01 -3.58 4.80
N ASP A 156 -18.53 -3.61 6.03
CA ASP A 156 -19.40 -2.55 6.55
C ASP A 156 -18.63 -1.24 6.77
N ASP A 157 -17.39 -1.32 7.22
CA ASP A 157 -16.48 -0.18 7.37
C ASP A 157 -16.15 0.45 6.01
N LEU A 158 -15.91 -0.39 5.00
CA LEU A 158 -15.66 0.07 3.62
C LEU A 158 -16.87 0.87 3.07
N ILE A 159 -18.08 0.35 3.26
CA ILE A 159 -19.31 1.03 2.85
C ILE A 159 -19.46 2.35 3.60
N GLY A 160 -19.28 2.36 4.92
CA GLY A 160 -19.40 3.56 5.74
C GLY A 160 -18.43 4.68 5.33
N VAL A 161 -17.17 4.32 5.02
CA VAL A 161 -16.17 5.29 4.53
C VAL A 161 -16.53 5.80 3.13
N ALA A 162 -16.99 4.93 2.22
CA ALA A 162 -17.42 5.33 0.88
C ALA A 162 -18.63 6.27 0.93
N GLU A 163 -19.63 5.99 1.76
CA GLU A 163 -20.80 6.86 1.97
C GLU A 163 -20.40 8.22 2.55
N LYS A 164 -19.45 8.25 3.48
CA LYS A 164 -18.94 9.49 4.05
C LYS A 164 -18.17 10.33 3.05
N LEU A 165 -17.39 9.69 2.17
CA LEU A 165 -16.72 10.36 1.05
C LEU A 165 -17.74 10.92 0.04
N LEU A 166 -18.84 10.22 -0.21
CA LEU A 166 -19.92 10.72 -1.07
C LEU A 166 -20.59 11.97 -0.46
N GLU A 167 -20.76 12.02 0.86
CA GLU A 167 -21.37 13.15 1.57
C GLU A 167 -20.46 14.38 1.60
N ARG A 168 -19.14 14.19 1.83
CA ARG A 168 -18.21 15.28 2.17
C ARG A 168 -17.12 15.53 1.14
N GLU A 169 -16.97 14.66 0.14
CA GLU A 169 -15.89 14.68 -0.86
C GLU A 169 -14.47 14.58 -0.27
N THR A 170 -14.31 14.96 0.98
CA THR A 170 -13.04 14.90 1.73
C THR A 170 -13.31 14.53 3.19
N ILE A 171 -12.61 13.53 3.69
CA ILE A 171 -12.66 13.08 5.08
C ILE A 171 -11.26 13.05 5.70
N ASN A 172 -11.18 13.28 6.99
CA ASN A 172 -9.95 13.22 7.77
C ASN A 172 -9.92 11.99 8.69
N GLN A 173 -8.84 11.88 9.48
CA GLN A 173 -8.67 10.79 10.43
C GLN A 173 -9.82 10.69 11.45
N ASP A 174 -10.32 11.81 11.98
CA ASP A 174 -11.41 11.82 12.96
C ASP A 174 -12.72 11.28 12.37
N ASP A 175 -12.99 11.60 11.10
CA ASP A 175 -14.15 11.06 10.38
C ASP A 175 -14.03 9.53 10.22
N VAL A 176 -12.83 9.01 9.95
CA VAL A 176 -12.59 7.56 9.85
C VAL A 176 -12.75 6.90 11.21
N ILE A 177 -12.18 7.47 12.29
CA ILE A 177 -12.36 6.97 13.67
C ILE A 177 -13.84 6.89 14.04
N ALA A 178 -14.63 7.87 13.66
CA ALA A 178 -16.07 7.88 13.96
C ALA A 178 -16.85 6.74 13.27
N ILE A 179 -16.33 6.22 12.15
CA ILE A 179 -16.97 5.13 11.37
C ILE A 179 -16.45 3.77 11.84
N VAL A 180 -15.12 3.59 11.86
CA VAL A 180 -14.46 2.28 12.02
C VAL A 180 -13.87 2.07 13.42
N GLY A 181 -13.86 3.11 14.27
CA GLY A 181 -13.20 3.08 15.57
C GLY A 181 -11.72 3.43 15.52
N GLU A 182 -11.10 3.44 16.70
CA GLU A 182 -9.65 3.68 16.84
C GLU A 182 -8.84 2.65 16.05
N ARG A 183 -7.72 3.12 15.51
CA ARG A 183 -6.78 2.22 14.85
C ARG A 183 -6.24 1.20 15.87
N PRO A 184 -6.27 -0.12 15.56
CA PRO A 184 -5.89 -1.15 16.53
C PRO A 184 -4.38 -1.21 16.83
N PHE A 185 -3.58 -0.37 16.20
CA PHE A 185 -2.12 -0.32 16.35
C PHE A 185 -1.70 1.03 16.94
N ASP A 186 -0.59 1.05 17.71
CA ASP A 186 -0.05 2.29 18.27
C ASP A 186 0.27 3.32 17.19
N ASN A 187 -0.32 4.50 17.30
CA ASN A 187 0.03 5.63 16.45
C ASN A 187 1.45 6.10 16.80
N ALA A 188 2.27 6.36 15.78
CA ALA A 188 3.62 6.90 15.94
C ALA A 188 3.67 8.25 16.70
N ASP A 189 2.52 8.92 16.90
CA ASP A 189 2.38 10.19 17.62
C ASP A 189 2.66 10.08 19.12
N ASN A 190 2.65 8.88 19.71
CA ASN A 190 3.07 8.68 21.11
C ASN A 190 4.57 8.86 21.35
N TYR A 191 5.38 9.04 20.30
CA TYR A 191 6.83 9.28 20.43
C TYR A 191 7.20 10.75 20.68
N GLN A 192 6.32 11.71 20.45
CA GLN A 192 6.63 13.13 20.68
C GLN A 192 6.44 13.59 22.14
N GLY A 193 5.91 12.73 23.02
CA GLY A 193 5.61 13.06 24.44
C GLY A 193 6.65 12.65 25.46
N LYS A 194 7.72 11.94 25.13
CA LYS A 194 8.67 11.38 26.14
C LYS A 194 10.16 11.75 25.96
N HIS A 195 10.50 12.84 25.34
CA HIS A 195 11.85 13.38 25.39
C HIS A 195 11.95 14.62 26.28
N GLY A 196 11.72 14.38 27.58
CA GLY A 196 12.19 15.21 28.67
C GLY A 196 13.05 14.37 29.60
N GLY A 197 14.38 14.41 29.43
CA GLY A 197 15.29 13.92 30.47
C GLY A 197 16.30 12.86 30.07
N GLY A 198 17.50 13.27 29.70
CA GLY A 198 18.75 12.69 30.22
C GLY A 198 19.33 11.45 29.54
N GLY A 199 20.51 11.60 29.02
CA GLY A 199 21.51 10.52 29.00
C GLY A 199 22.08 10.16 27.62
N TRP A 200 23.09 10.89 27.20
CA TRP A 200 24.06 10.44 26.17
C TRP A 200 24.83 9.22 26.70
N CYS A 201 24.73 8.10 26.05
CA CYS A 201 25.74 7.06 26.12
C CYS A 201 26.35 6.87 24.74
N HIS A 202 27.63 7.21 24.66
CA HIS A 202 28.52 6.84 23.55
C HIS A 202 28.81 5.33 23.60
N TYR A 203 28.64 4.65 22.46
CA TYR A 203 29.55 3.60 22.01
C TYR A 203 29.73 3.71 20.49
#